data_2d767b31e5c92737d62e3ee44ddd7592
#
_entry.id   2d767b31e5c92737d62e3ee44ddd7592
#
_cell.length_a   1.000
_cell.length_b   1.000
_cell.length_c   1.000
_cell.angle_alpha   90.00
_cell.angle_beta   90.00
_cell.angle_gamma   90.00
#
_symmetry.space_group_name_H-M   'P 1'
#
loop_
_entity.id
_entity.type
_entity.pdbx_description
1 polymer ?
#
loop_
_entity_poly.entity_id
_entity_poly.type
_entity_poly.pdbx_seq_one_letter_code
_entity_poly.pdbx_strand_id
1 'polypeptide(L)'
;MSALKYKIEPEVKKIVYDTLTELLSDQSFCASIDSLRIEDAFYLLDKKIYENNGSHGSTTEYRIFINLLLNEVGEQEFIDTYEHACSFDGIIFDNDLTISRAGIYAYRNSAFVGKVTINCDIEESMFERASFLDDVIITSNCTRIDRDAFSFSKINTITIPKANIIFNDGDSWYDILDNSKRIVFEGSEQELIDMLHKSPRLKGKKLYLEAVEFLH
;
A
#
# COMPACT_ATOMS: atom_id res chain seq x y z
N MET A 1 -15.38 8.45 -9.19
CA MET A 1 -15.46 7.13 -9.82
C MET A 1 -14.50 7.09 -11.02
N SER A 2 -13.26 6.79 -10.78
CA SER A 2 -12.29 6.46 -11.83
C SER A 2 -12.15 4.95 -11.85
N ALA A 3 -13.09 4.28 -12.50
CA ALA A 3 -12.91 2.86 -12.77
C ALA A 3 -11.70 2.72 -13.69
N LEU A 4 -10.58 2.26 -13.16
CA LEU A 4 -9.56 1.61 -13.95
C LEU A 4 -10.25 0.41 -14.62
N LYS A 5 -10.75 0.65 -15.85
CA LYS A 5 -11.39 -0.39 -16.65
C LYS A 5 -10.29 -1.34 -17.12
N TYR A 6 -10.03 -2.35 -16.32
CA TYR A 6 -9.26 -3.50 -16.79
C TYR A 6 -9.97 -4.06 -18.02
N LYS A 7 -9.29 -4.05 -19.15
CA LYS A 7 -9.75 -4.76 -20.35
C LYS A 7 -9.39 -6.23 -20.15
N ILE A 8 -10.36 -7.04 -19.76
CA ILE A 8 -10.24 -8.50 -19.77
C ILE A 8 -11.28 -9.06 -20.73
N GLU A 9 -10.96 -10.22 -21.28
CA GLU A 9 -11.88 -10.95 -22.14
C GLU A 9 -13.14 -11.30 -21.35
N PRO A 10 -14.35 -11.23 -21.97
CA PRO A 10 -15.61 -11.48 -21.27
C PRO A 10 -15.69 -12.84 -20.58
N GLU A 11 -15.07 -13.85 -21.20
CA GLU A 11 -15.04 -15.23 -20.68
C GLU A 11 -14.20 -15.29 -19.38
N VAL A 12 -13.03 -14.66 -19.36
CA VAL A 12 -12.17 -14.60 -18.17
C VAL A 12 -12.86 -13.80 -17.06
N LYS A 13 -13.51 -12.69 -17.40
CA LYS A 13 -14.33 -11.93 -16.44
C LYS A 13 -15.38 -12.81 -15.79
N LYS A 14 -16.07 -13.63 -16.58
CA LYS A 14 -17.07 -14.58 -16.06
C LYS A 14 -16.43 -15.57 -15.09
N ILE A 15 -15.27 -16.16 -15.42
CA ILE A 15 -14.56 -17.10 -14.55
C ILE A 15 -14.22 -16.45 -13.21
N VAL A 16 -13.73 -15.21 -13.21
CA VAL A 16 -13.41 -14.47 -11.98
C VAL A 16 -14.63 -14.30 -11.10
N TYR A 17 -15.78 -13.86 -11.67
CA TYR A 17 -17.01 -13.67 -10.91
C TYR A 17 -17.62 -15.01 -10.42
N ASP A 18 -17.60 -16.05 -11.25
CA ASP A 18 -18.11 -17.38 -10.86
C ASP A 18 -17.26 -17.96 -9.72
N THR A 19 -15.93 -17.79 -9.77
CA THR A 19 -15.02 -18.25 -8.72
C THR A 19 -15.26 -17.49 -7.42
N LEU A 20 -15.40 -16.16 -7.48
CA LEU A 20 -15.71 -15.34 -6.32
C LEU A 20 -17.06 -15.74 -5.70
N THR A 21 -18.09 -15.92 -6.52
CA THR A 21 -19.42 -16.35 -6.06
C THR A 21 -19.37 -17.71 -5.36
N GLU A 22 -18.60 -18.66 -5.88
CA GLU A 22 -18.39 -19.98 -5.27
C GLU A 22 -17.71 -19.85 -3.90
N LEU A 23 -16.63 -19.07 -3.81
CA LEU A 23 -15.90 -18.84 -2.56
C LEU A 23 -16.76 -18.14 -1.50
N LEU A 24 -17.51 -17.10 -1.88
CA LEU A 24 -18.40 -16.38 -0.97
C LEU A 24 -19.60 -17.21 -0.52
N SER A 25 -20.00 -18.23 -1.28
CA SER A 25 -21.04 -19.18 -0.87
C SER A 25 -20.53 -20.22 0.14
N ASP A 26 -19.23 -20.41 0.27
CA ASP A 26 -18.63 -21.29 1.27
C ASP A 26 -18.59 -20.59 2.64
N GLN A 27 -19.50 -20.97 3.54
CA GLN A 27 -19.54 -20.42 4.90
C GLN A 27 -18.24 -20.60 5.65
N SER A 28 -17.45 -21.63 5.35
CA SER A 28 -16.16 -21.85 5.98
C SER A 28 -15.09 -20.87 5.49
N PHE A 29 -15.16 -20.43 4.24
CA PHE A 29 -14.29 -19.40 3.69
C PHE A 29 -14.60 -18.03 4.27
N CYS A 30 -15.88 -17.66 4.37
CA CYS A 30 -16.31 -16.37 4.92
C CYS A 30 -16.13 -16.26 6.45
N ALA A 31 -16.13 -17.41 7.17
CA ALA A 31 -16.02 -17.41 8.64
C ALA A 31 -14.59 -17.25 9.16
N SER A 32 -13.57 -17.54 8.38
CA SER A 32 -12.17 -17.39 8.73
C SER A 32 -11.34 -17.14 7.47
N ILE A 33 -11.24 -15.90 7.09
CA ILE A 33 -10.32 -15.49 6.03
C ILE A 33 -8.92 -15.51 6.65
N ASP A 34 -8.12 -16.50 6.31
CA ASP A 34 -6.72 -16.61 6.67
C ASP A 34 -5.83 -16.71 5.42
N SER A 35 -4.52 -16.53 5.57
CA SER A 35 -3.59 -16.50 4.44
C SER A 35 -3.61 -17.76 3.58
N LEU A 36 -3.81 -18.94 4.20
CA LEU A 36 -3.87 -20.22 3.49
C LEU A 36 -5.07 -20.27 2.54
N ARG A 37 -6.19 -19.66 2.92
CA ARG A 37 -7.41 -19.67 2.09
C ARG A 37 -7.37 -18.72 0.91
N ILE A 38 -6.61 -17.64 0.98
CA ILE A 38 -6.39 -16.81 -0.21
C ILE A 38 -5.49 -17.53 -1.22
N GLU A 39 -4.47 -18.23 -0.76
CA GLU A 39 -3.66 -19.07 -1.65
C GLU A 39 -4.52 -20.14 -2.31
N ASP A 40 -5.43 -20.78 -1.57
CA ASP A 40 -6.40 -21.72 -2.10
C ASP A 40 -7.35 -21.05 -3.10
N ALA A 41 -7.80 -19.82 -2.82
CA ALA A 41 -8.67 -19.05 -3.72
C ALA A 41 -7.94 -18.67 -5.02
N PHE A 42 -6.68 -18.26 -4.95
CA PHE A 42 -5.87 -18.01 -6.13
C PHE A 42 -5.60 -19.30 -6.93
N TYR A 43 -5.31 -20.41 -6.25
CA TYR A 43 -5.13 -21.69 -6.90
C TYR A 43 -6.39 -22.14 -7.63
N LEU A 44 -7.58 -21.98 -7.02
CA LEU A 44 -8.86 -22.29 -7.64
C LEU A 44 -9.12 -21.41 -8.86
N LEU A 45 -8.86 -20.11 -8.75
CA LEU A 45 -9.00 -19.16 -9.86
C LEU A 45 -8.07 -19.54 -11.02
N ASP A 46 -6.80 -19.76 -10.74
CA ASP A 46 -5.80 -20.13 -11.75
C ASP A 46 -6.15 -21.45 -12.45
N LYS A 47 -6.56 -22.45 -11.68
CA LYS A 47 -7.03 -23.74 -12.21
C LYS A 47 -8.20 -23.56 -13.18
N LYS A 48 -9.21 -22.76 -12.81
CA LYS A 48 -10.37 -22.49 -13.67
C LYS A 48 -9.99 -21.72 -14.93
N ILE A 49 -9.09 -20.75 -14.84
CA ILE A 49 -8.59 -20.02 -16.01
C ILE A 49 -7.84 -21.00 -16.94
N TYR A 50 -6.96 -21.83 -16.39
CA TYR A 50 -6.20 -22.81 -17.16
C TYR A 50 -7.11 -23.83 -17.87
N GLU A 51 -8.13 -24.37 -17.16
CA GLU A 51 -9.09 -25.34 -17.72
C GLU A 51 -9.89 -24.75 -18.89
N ASN A 52 -10.17 -23.44 -18.88
CA ASN A 52 -10.92 -22.77 -19.94
C ASN A 52 -10.05 -22.28 -21.11
N ASN A 53 -8.86 -21.78 -20.82
CA ASN A 53 -8.05 -21.05 -21.80
C ASN A 53 -6.75 -21.77 -22.18
N GLY A 54 -6.40 -22.84 -21.48
CA GLY A 54 -5.13 -23.57 -21.69
C GLY A 54 -3.87 -22.79 -21.28
N SER A 55 -4.03 -21.68 -20.55
CA SER A 55 -2.97 -20.84 -20.03
C SER A 55 -3.28 -20.40 -18.60
N HIS A 56 -2.24 -20.18 -17.79
CA HIS A 56 -2.40 -19.65 -16.44
C HIS A 56 -2.92 -18.22 -16.45
N GLY A 57 -3.55 -17.80 -15.36
CA GLY A 57 -4.04 -16.44 -15.17
C GLY A 57 -2.93 -15.41 -15.21
N SER A 58 -3.22 -14.24 -15.73
CA SER A 58 -2.30 -13.11 -15.73
C SER A 58 -2.42 -12.31 -14.41
N THR A 59 -1.44 -11.45 -14.15
CA THR A 59 -1.50 -10.50 -13.03
C THR A 59 -2.78 -9.66 -13.04
N THR A 60 -3.36 -9.40 -14.21
CA THR A 60 -4.58 -8.60 -14.35
C THR A 60 -5.80 -9.33 -13.77
N GLU A 61 -5.98 -10.62 -14.07
CA GLU A 61 -7.08 -11.43 -13.53
C GLU A 61 -6.98 -11.53 -12.01
N TYR A 62 -5.79 -11.75 -11.46
CA TYR A 62 -5.57 -11.78 -10.02
C TYR A 62 -5.90 -10.45 -9.35
N ARG A 63 -5.47 -9.32 -9.91
CA ARG A 63 -5.80 -7.98 -9.40
C ARG A 63 -7.31 -7.73 -9.38
N ILE A 64 -8.02 -8.11 -10.44
CA ILE A 64 -9.47 -7.97 -10.49
C ILE A 64 -10.13 -8.81 -9.40
N PHE A 65 -9.69 -10.06 -9.25
CA PHE A 65 -10.21 -10.97 -8.23
C PHE A 65 -10.02 -10.39 -6.82
N ILE A 66 -8.82 -9.88 -6.49
CA ILE A 66 -8.55 -9.26 -5.19
C ILE A 66 -9.42 -8.02 -5.00
N ASN A 67 -9.54 -7.12 -5.99
CA ASN A 67 -10.38 -5.93 -5.85
C ASN A 67 -11.87 -6.28 -5.62
N LEU A 68 -12.37 -7.34 -6.26
CA LEU A 68 -13.73 -7.80 -6.01
C LEU A 68 -13.88 -8.40 -4.61
N LEU A 69 -12.89 -9.16 -4.15
CA LEU A 69 -12.87 -9.75 -2.82
C LEU A 69 -12.79 -8.67 -1.73
N LEU A 70 -11.97 -7.65 -1.93
CA LEU A 70 -11.87 -6.49 -1.03
C LEU A 70 -13.21 -5.75 -0.87
N ASN A 71 -13.97 -5.61 -1.96
CA ASN A 71 -15.29 -4.98 -1.91
C ASN A 71 -16.31 -5.79 -1.09
N GLU A 72 -16.19 -7.12 -1.06
CA GLU A 72 -17.12 -7.99 -0.33
C GLU A 72 -16.73 -8.17 1.14
N VAL A 73 -15.44 -8.22 1.44
CA VAL A 73 -14.92 -8.49 2.79
C VAL A 73 -14.70 -7.20 3.58
N GLY A 74 -14.38 -6.12 2.90
CA GLY A 74 -13.95 -4.85 3.48
C GLY A 74 -12.43 -4.71 3.45
N GLU A 75 -11.95 -3.58 2.96
CA GLU A 75 -10.53 -3.34 2.72
C GLU A 75 -9.70 -3.41 4.01
N GLN A 76 -10.18 -2.81 5.10
CA GLN A 76 -9.46 -2.80 6.37
C GLN A 76 -9.37 -4.20 6.97
N GLU A 77 -10.47 -4.95 7.01
CA GLU A 77 -10.48 -6.32 7.53
C GLU A 77 -9.56 -7.23 6.72
N PHE A 78 -9.54 -7.06 5.40
CA PHE A 78 -8.66 -7.78 4.52
C PHE A 78 -7.18 -7.49 4.81
N ILE A 79 -6.80 -6.21 4.90
CA ILE A 79 -5.43 -5.80 5.24
C ILE A 79 -5.01 -6.35 6.60
N ASP A 80 -5.85 -6.20 7.63
CA ASP A 80 -5.55 -6.66 8.99
C ASP A 80 -5.33 -8.18 9.06
N THR A 81 -6.01 -8.92 8.18
CA THR A 81 -5.89 -10.38 8.10
C THR A 81 -4.66 -10.83 7.31
N TYR A 82 -4.33 -10.14 6.21
CA TYR A 82 -3.33 -10.58 5.22
C TYR A 82 -2.03 -9.79 5.22
N GLU A 83 -1.87 -8.88 6.14
CA GLU A 83 -0.74 -7.97 6.27
C GLU A 83 0.65 -8.62 6.17
N HIS A 84 0.77 -9.91 6.50
CA HIS A 84 2.03 -10.64 6.46
C HIS A 84 2.25 -11.49 5.20
N ALA A 85 1.21 -11.79 4.46
CA ALA A 85 1.25 -12.87 3.46
C ALA A 85 1.21 -12.40 2.01
N CYS A 86 0.79 -11.16 1.74
CA CYS A 86 0.47 -10.74 0.38
C CYS A 86 1.19 -9.46 -0.02
N SER A 87 1.65 -9.46 -1.25
CA SER A 87 1.94 -8.23 -1.97
C SER A 87 0.62 -7.72 -2.56
N PHE A 88 0.20 -6.52 -2.16
CA PHE A 88 -0.94 -5.82 -2.74
C PHE A 88 -0.56 -5.04 -4.01
N ASP A 89 0.44 -5.55 -4.75
CA ASP A 89 1.00 -4.89 -5.93
C ASP A 89 -0.10 -4.55 -6.96
N GLY A 90 -0.29 -3.25 -7.20
CA GLY A 90 -1.25 -2.72 -8.17
C GLY A 90 -2.72 -2.81 -7.76
N ILE A 91 -3.02 -2.96 -6.48
CA ILE A 91 -4.39 -2.93 -5.95
C ILE A 91 -4.88 -1.49 -5.80
N ILE A 92 -6.20 -1.30 -5.92
CA ILE A 92 -6.87 -0.02 -5.67
C ILE A 92 -7.66 -0.14 -4.38
N PHE A 93 -7.38 0.76 -3.44
CA PHE A 93 -8.08 0.89 -2.17
C PHE A 93 -8.92 2.15 -2.21
N ASP A 94 -10.23 2.01 -2.09
CA ASP A 94 -11.19 3.12 -2.24
C ASP A 94 -11.50 3.82 -0.91
N ASN A 95 -11.27 3.16 0.22
CA ASN A 95 -11.64 3.65 1.55
C ASN A 95 -10.43 4.17 2.34
N ASP A 96 -10.72 4.82 3.48
CA ASP A 96 -9.69 5.17 4.47
C ASP A 96 -9.10 3.91 5.08
N LEU A 97 -7.78 3.85 5.18
CA LEU A 97 -7.06 2.68 5.68
C LEU A 97 -6.10 3.02 6.81
N THR A 98 -5.95 2.08 7.73
CA THR A 98 -4.87 2.07 8.71
C THR A 98 -3.98 0.87 8.45
N ILE A 99 -2.70 1.12 8.16
CA ILE A 99 -1.69 0.09 7.92
C ILE A 99 -0.87 -0.05 9.19
N SER A 100 -1.01 -1.16 9.91
CA SER A 100 -0.34 -1.43 11.18
C SER A 100 0.86 -2.34 11.04
N ARG A 101 0.98 -3.03 9.92
CA ARG A 101 2.12 -3.86 9.52
C ARG A 101 2.21 -3.91 8.03
N ALA A 102 3.40 -4.11 7.50
CA ALA A 102 3.59 -4.44 6.09
C ALA A 102 5.01 -4.94 5.85
N GLY A 103 5.19 -5.66 4.77
CA GLY A 103 6.49 -6.16 4.35
C GLY A 103 7.08 -5.34 3.20
N ILE A 104 8.24 -5.78 2.76
CA ILE A 104 8.93 -5.25 1.58
C ILE A 104 8.02 -5.40 0.35
N TYR A 105 7.91 -4.34 -0.46
CA TYR A 105 7.07 -4.26 -1.68
C TYR A 105 5.56 -4.41 -1.45
N ALA A 106 5.06 -4.37 -0.21
CA ALA A 106 3.68 -4.75 0.11
C ALA A 106 2.61 -4.01 -0.72
N TYR A 107 2.78 -2.72 -0.95
CA TYR A 107 1.81 -1.88 -1.68
C TYR A 107 2.40 -1.23 -2.94
N ARG A 108 3.39 -1.87 -3.56
CA ARG A 108 4.00 -1.37 -4.78
C ARG A 108 2.96 -1.23 -5.91
N ASN A 109 3.05 -0.15 -6.70
CA ASN A 109 2.13 0.18 -7.79
C ASN A 109 0.65 0.34 -7.38
N SER A 110 0.31 0.32 -6.09
CA SER A 110 -1.07 0.43 -5.61
C SER A 110 -1.60 1.86 -5.69
N ALA A 111 -2.91 2.01 -5.65
CA ALA A 111 -3.58 3.31 -5.59
C ALA A 111 -4.48 3.39 -4.36
N PHE A 112 -4.36 4.49 -3.63
CA PHE A 112 -5.17 4.79 -2.45
C PHE A 112 -6.02 6.01 -2.75
N VAL A 113 -7.33 5.85 -2.74
CA VAL A 113 -8.29 6.92 -3.01
C VAL A 113 -8.64 7.64 -1.72
N GLY A 114 -8.82 6.89 -0.64
CA GLY A 114 -9.04 7.42 0.70
C GLY A 114 -7.75 7.77 1.44
N LYS A 115 -7.90 8.29 2.66
CA LYS A 115 -6.80 8.63 3.55
C LYS A 115 -6.06 7.37 4.03
N VAL A 116 -4.74 7.42 4.06
CA VAL A 116 -3.91 6.32 4.57
C VAL A 116 -3.21 6.74 5.86
N THR A 117 -3.48 6.01 6.94
CA THR A 117 -2.77 6.14 8.20
C THR A 117 -1.73 5.02 8.32
N ILE A 118 -0.44 5.37 8.38
CA ILE A 118 0.65 4.41 8.52
C ILE A 118 1.07 4.35 9.98
N ASN A 119 0.81 3.21 10.61
CA ASN A 119 0.97 2.97 12.04
C ASN A 119 2.06 1.92 12.35
N CYS A 120 3.02 1.77 11.45
CA CYS A 120 4.14 0.83 11.55
C CYS A 120 5.39 1.43 10.92
N ASP A 121 6.51 0.72 11.02
CA ASP A 121 7.71 1.02 10.23
C ASP A 121 7.42 0.83 8.73
N ILE A 122 8.07 1.65 7.92
CA ILE A 122 7.90 1.62 6.46
C ILE A 122 9.08 0.89 5.86
N GLU A 123 8.82 -0.30 5.35
CA GLU A 123 9.82 -1.21 4.83
C GLU A 123 10.31 -0.82 3.42
N GLU A 124 11.40 -1.45 2.96
CA GLU A 124 12.02 -1.21 1.65
C GLU A 124 10.99 -1.33 0.53
N SER A 125 10.92 -0.32 -0.33
CA SER A 125 10.04 -0.25 -1.51
C SER A 125 8.54 -0.50 -1.22
N MET A 126 8.11 -0.35 0.02
CA MET A 126 6.75 -0.68 0.45
C MET A 126 5.68 0.03 -0.38
N PHE A 127 5.89 1.29 -0.73
CA PHE A 127 5.00 2.12 -1.54
C PHE A 127 5.64 2.59 -2.85
N GLU A 128 6.65 1.87 -3.35
CA GLU A 128 7.28 2.21 -4.63
C GLU A 128 6.22 2.32 -5.73
N ARG A 129 6.20 3.44 -6.45
CA ARG A 129 5.22 3.74 -7.52
C ARG A 129 3.76 3.75 -7.08
N ALA A 130 3.48 3.82 -5.79
CA ALA A 130 2.12 3.97 -5.29
C ALA A 130 1.55 5.36 -5.58
N SER A 131 0.23 5.49 -5.63
CA SER A 131 -0.47 6.75 -5.82
C SER A 131 -1.43 7.01 -4.67
N PHE A 132 -1.22 8.10 -3.95
CA PHE A 132 -2.09 8.55 -2.86
C PHE A 132 -2.86 9.78 -3.33
N LEU A 133 -4.17 9.64 -3.47
CA LEU A 133 -5.05 10.71 -3.96
C LEU A 133 -5.54 11.62 -2.83
N ASP A 134 -5.52 11.12 -1.61
CA ASP A 134 -5.84 11.85 -0.37
C ASP A 134 -4.61 11.90 0.55
N ASP A 135 -4.79 12.22 1.82
CA ASP A 135 -3.73 12.44 2.79
C ASP A 135 -3.07 11.13 3.26
N VAL A 136 -1.77 11.16 3.39
CA VAL A 136 -0.95 10.13 4.06
C VAL A 136 -0.56 10.67 5.43
N ILE A 137 -0.87 9.93 6.49
CA ILE A 137 -0.51 10.29 7.87
C ILE A 137 0.43 9.22 8.42
N ILE A 138 1.67 9.58 8.68
CA ILE A 138 2.60 8.73 9.42
C ILE A 138 2.38 8.99 10.91
N THR A 139 2.19 7.94 11.71
CA THR A 139 2.00 8.09 13.16
C THR A 139 3.33 8.00 13.91
N SER A 140 3.31 8.37 15.21
CA SER A 140 4.46 8.24 16.08
C SER A 140 4.92 6.80 16.35
N ASN A 141 4.17 5.80 15.92
CA ASN A 141 4.56 4.39 15.99
C ASN A 141 5.54 3.99 14.86
N CYS A 142 5.64 4.80 13.81
CA CYS A 142 6.68 4.64 12.81
C CYS A 142 8.01 5.12 13.39
N THR A 143 8.98 4.24 13.49
CA THR A 143 10.34 4.55 13.99
C THR A 143 11.38 4.53 12.88
N ARG A 144 11.03 3.97 11.72
CA ARG A 144 11.96 3.76 10.61
C ARG A 144 11.25 3.88 9.25
N ILE A 145 11.95 4.50 8.31
CA ILE A 145 11.59 4.52 6.89
C ILE A 145 12.79 4.00 6.10
N ASP A 146 12.58 2.89 5.41
CA ASP A 146 13.63 2.21 4.67
C ASP A 146 13.80 2.75 3.25
N ARG A 147 14.81 2.20 2.56
CA ARG A 147 15.21 2.60 1.22
C ARG A 147 14.05 2.44 0.22
N ASP A 148 13.96 3.39 -0.70
CA ASP A 148 13.00 3.38 -1.82
C ASP A 148 11.52 3.27 -1.39
N ALA A 149 11.23 3.48 -0.09
CA ALA A 149 9.90 3.29 0.50
C ALA A 149 8.80 4.03 -0.27
N PHE A 150 9.07 5.25 -0.74
CA PHE A 150 8.17 6.08 -1.54
C PHE A 150 8.73 6.40 -2.94
N SER A 151 9.69 5.62 -3.42
CA SER A 151 10.34 5.89 -4.70
C SER A 151 9.33 5.88 -5.85
N PHE A 152 9.39 6.91 -6.72
CA PHE A 152 8.46 7.12 -7.84
C PHE A 152 6.97 7.14 -7.45
N SER A 153 6.63 7.31 -6.17
CA SER A 153 5.24 7.42 -5.74
C SER A 153 4.62 8.76 -6.16
N LYS A 154 3.33 8.94 -5.93
CA LYS A 154 2.63 10.21 -6.10
C LYS A 154 1.83 10.46 -4.85
N ILE A 155 2.23 11.47 -4.08
CA ILE A 155 1.62 11.77 -2.79
C ILE A 155 0.96 13.15 -2.87
N ASN A 156 -0.32 13.23 -2.49
CA ASN A 156 -1.00 14.52 -2.43
C ASN A 156 -0.54 15.32 -1.21
N THR A 157 -0.79 14.81 -0.01
CA THR A 157 -0.26 15.37 1.24
C THR A 157 0.36 14.25 2.06
N ILE A 158 1.50 14.51 2.70
CA ILE A 158 2.06 13.63 3.71
C ILE A 158 2.28 14.39 5.00
N THR A 159 1.76 13.84 6.10
CA THR A 159 1.99 14.38 7.45
C THR A 159 2.98 13.48 8.18
N ILE A 160 4.04 14.09 8.69
CA ILE A 160 5.13 13.44 9.41
C ILE A 160 5.07 13.91 10.87
N PRO A 161 4.96 13.00 11.85
CA PRO A 161 4.85 13.36 13.25
C PRO A 161 6.18 13.83 13.81
N LYS A 162 6.11 14.62 14.88
CA LYS A 162 7.26 14.90 15.74
C LYS A 162 7.64 13.64 16.53
N ALA A 163 8.39 12.74 15.90
CA ALA A 163 8.81 11.46 16.45
C ALA A 163 10.29 11.18 16.14
N ASN A 164 10.83 10.10 16.69
CA ASN A 164 12.21 9.69 16.41
C ASN A 164 12.24 8.73 15.19
N ILE A 165 11.96 9.25 14.01
CA ILE A 165 12.01 8.47 12.77
C ILE A 165 13.44 8.45 12.21
N ILE A 166 13.94 7.27 11.90
CA ILE A 166 15.24 7.07 11.23
C ILE A 166 15.00 6.78 9.75
N PHE A 167 15.60 7.57 8.88
CA PHE A 167 15.66 7.32 7.45
C PHE A 167 16.94 6.51 7.17
N ASN A 168 16.81 5.22 6.92
CA ASN A 168 17.95 4.30 6.89
C ASN A 168 19.01 4.65 5.84
N ASP A 169 18.61 5.13 4.67
CA ASP A 169 19.55 5.49 3.61
C ASP A 169 19.54 6.98 3.25
N GLY A 170 18.65 7.77 3.76
CA GLY A 170 18.51 9.18 3.47
C GLY A 170 17.88 9.50 2.12
N ASP A 171 17.90 8.58 1.16
CA ASP A 171 17.25 8.77 -0.15
C ASP A 171 15.73 8.76 0.02
N SER A 172 15.20 7.97 0.96
CA SER A 172 13.78 7.96 1.33
C SER A 172 13.22 9.32 1.76
N TRP A 173 14.04 10.18 2.39
CA TRP A 173 13.65 11.56 2.67
C TRP A 173 13.49 12.37 1.38
N TYR A 174 14.44 12.22 0.44
CA TYR A 174 14.37 12.92 -0.85
C TYR A 174 13.23 12.37 -1.71
N ASP A 175 12.94 11.07 -1.65
CA ASP A 175 11.75 10.49 -2.30
C ASP A 175 10.45 11.15 -1.81
N ILE A 176 10.32 11.41 -0.50
CA ILE A 176 9.18 12.14 0.06
C ILE A 176 9.15 13.58 -0.47
N LEU A 177 10.28 14.28 -0.48
CA LEU A 177 10.37 15.65 -0.99
C LEU A 177 9.97 15.76 -2.47
N ASP A 178 10.49 14.86 -3.29
CA ASP A 178 10.32 14.93 -4.75
C ASP A 178 8.95 14.45 -5.21
N ASN A 179 8.33 13.53 -4.44
CA ASN A 179 7.09 12.85 -4.84
C ASN A 179 5.83 13.40 -4.16
N SER A 180 5.95 14.33 -3.18
CA SER A 180 4.82 14.91 -2.46
C SER A 180 4.50 16.32 -2.95
N LYS A 181 3.21 16.63 -3.13
CA LYS A 181 2.77 18.01 -3.43
C LYS A 181 2.80 18.90 -2.20
N ARG A 182 2.55 18.31 -1.03
CA ARG A 182 2.51 19.00 0.25
C ARG A 182 3.10 18.11 1.34
N ILE A 183 4.00 18.64 2.15
CA ILE A 183 4.60 17.96 3.29
C ILE A 183 4.31 18.78 4.53
N VAL A 184 3.75 18.14 5.54
CA VAL A 184 3.44 18.74 6.83
C VAL A 184 4.28 18.07 7.91
N PHE A 185 4.98 18.81 8.72
CA PHE A 185 5.68 18.30 9.88
C PHE A 185 5.04 18.82 11.16
N GLU A 186 4.72 17.92 12.08
CA GLU A 186 4.09 18.24 13.37
C GLU A 186 5.17 18.70 14.38
N GLY A 187 5.79 19.84 14.13
CA GLY A 187 6.83 20.41 14.97
C GLY A 187 7.55 21.56 14.29
N SER A 188 8.61 22.05 14.90
CA SER A 188 9.45 23.14 14.38
C SER A 188 10.46 22.64 13.34
N GLU A 189 10.97 23.57 12.53
CA GLU A 189 12.05 23.28 11.56
C GLU A 189 13.27 22.66 12.24
N GLN A 190 13.69 23.19 13.42
CA GLN A 190 14.83 22.65 14.14
C GLN A 190 14.61 21.20 14.58
N GLU A 191 13.40 20.85 15.00
CA GLU A 191 13.09 19.49 15.41
C GLU A 191 13.12 18.51 14.23
N LEU A 192 12.68 18.94 13.04
CA LEU A 192 12.83 18.16 11.82
C LEU A 192 14.31 17.98 11.46
N ILE A 193 15.11 19.04 11.50
CA ILE A 193 16.56 18.96 11.25
C ILE A 193 17.22 17.98 12.21
N ASP A 194 16.91 18.07 13.50
CA ASP A 194 17.48 17.19 14.53
C ASP A 194 17.06 15.73 14.31
N MET A 195 15.83 15.48 13.87
CA MET A 195 15.35 14.16 13.50
C MET A 195 16.10 13.60 12.29
N LEU A 196 16.18 14.35 11.21
CA LEU A 196 16.84 13.93 9.96
C LEU A 196 18.33 13.68 10.17
N HIS A 197 19.00 14.50 10.99
CA HIS A 197 20.43 14.33 11.31
C HIS A 197 20.74 13.09 12.16
N LYS A 198 19.75 12.42 12.74
CA LYS A 198 19.94 11.10 13.37
C LYS A 198 20.14 10.00 12.32
N SER A 199 19.69 10.24 11.11
CA SER A 199 19.82 9.30 10.00
C SER A 199 21.26 9.31 9.47
N PRO A 200 21.94 8.16 9.34
CA PRO A 200 23.39 8.11 9.08
C PRO A 200 23.83 8.88 7.84
N ARG A 201 23.04 8.83 6.76
CA ARG A 201 23.38 9.48 5.49
C ARG A 201 22.97 10.95 5.40
N LEU A 202 22.09 11.43 6.29
CA LEU A 202 21.66 12.83 6.35
C LEU A 202 22.44 13.66 7.36
N LYS A 203 23.21 13.00 8.23
CA LYS A 203 23.98 13.66 9.28
C LYS A 203 24.92 14.73 8.71
N GLY A 204 24.72 15.97 9.14
CA GLY A 204 25.54 17.13 8.74
C GLY A 204 25.38 17.57 7.28
N LYS A 205 24.43 17.02 6.52
CA LYS A 205 24.11 17.50 5.18
C LYS A 205 23.21 18.74 5.24
N LYS A 206 23.31 19.58 4.20
CA LYS A 206 22.33 20.63 3.97
C LYS A 206 21.00 19.98 3.58
N LEU A 207 19.96 20.30 4.33
CA LEU A 207 18.61 19.81 4.07
C LEU A 207 17.81 20.88 3.33
N TYR A 208 17.00 20.46 2.37
CA TYR A 208 16.10 21.31 1.62
C TYR A 208 14.71 21.16 2.24
N LEU A 209 14.23 22.19 2.97
CA LEU A 209 13.00 22.16 3.77
C LEU A 209 11.97 23.20 3.30
N GLU A 210 12.23 23.90 2.20
CA GLU A 210 11.39 24.97 1.67
C GLU A 210 9.98 24.49 1.28
N ALA A 211 9.82 23.17 1.02
CA ALA A 211 8.53 22.54 0.71
C ALA A 211 7.78 22.03 1.93
N VAL A 212 8.34 22.18 3.15
CA VAL A 212 7.76 21.64 4.37
C VAL A 212 6.99 22.70 5.14
N GLU A 213 5.74 22.41 5.47
CA GLU A 213 4.95 23.21 6.39
C GLU A 213 5.14 22.71 7.83
N PHE A 214 5.29 23.63 8.77
CA PHE A 214 5.51 23.35 10.18
C PHE A 214 4.28 23.69 11.00
N LEU A 215 3.77 22.70 11.77
CA LEU A 215 2.69 22.89 12.72
C LEU A 215 3.27 23.04 14.13
N HIS A 216 2.98 24.15 14.78
CA HIS A 216 3.45 24.49 16.14
C HIS A 216 2.42 24.11 17.21
#